data_30f2597c2747f1cb50a1aece1bbdefcd
#
_entry.id   30f2597c2747f1cb50a1aece1bbdefcd
#
_cell.length_a   1.000
_cell.length_b   1.000
_cell.length_c   1.000
_cell.angle_alpha   90.00
_cell.angle_beta   90.00
_cell.angle_gamma   90.00
#
_symmetry.space_group_name_H-M   'P 1'
#
loop_
_entity.id
_entity.type
_entity.pdbx_description
1 polymer ?
#
loop_
_entity_poly.entity_id
_entity_poly.type
_entity_poly.pdbx_seq_one_letter_code
_entity_poly.pdbx_strand_id
1 'polypeptide(L)'
;WCDYPVADRSSAIARWSQTSDSETCSHIVMLETDHVIVKSPPESILLPPGQAYGFEFTYINVNHPTMRSHFSEEYGDKSKGIIPRTGNSPTVITAEDLRKVAPKWAEFVARTEQPENVKKSLGWLRDMYAYDLAAFVFGIKHTFYGAGKPESIMAQPPADEELGGAFILHYT
;
A
#
# COMPACT_ATOMS: atom_id res chain seq x y z
N TRP A 1 -25.12 -0.57 3.80
CA TRP A 1 -24.04 0.28 4.27
C TRP A 1 -22.83 -0.58 4.54
N CYS A 2 -21.67 -0.18 3.99
CA CYS A 2 -20.41 -0.92 4.19
C CYS A 2 -19.89 -0.61 5.59
N ASP A 3 -19.67 -1.63 6.41
CA ASP A 3 -19.09 -1.49 7.75
C ASP A 3 -17.62 -1.06 7.70
N TYR A 4 -17.05 -1.03 6.50
CA TYR A 4 -15.64 -0.72 6.26
C TYR A 4 -15.51 0.20 5.03
N PRO A 5 -15.67 1.52 5.19
CA PRO A 5 -15.64 2.48 4.08
C PRO A 5 -14.34 2.43 3.25
N VAL A 6 -13.22 2.05 3.88
CA VAL A 6 -11.92 1.94 3.21
C VAL A 6 -11.89 0.84 2.14
N ALA A 7 -12.77 -0.17 2.22
CA ALA A 7 -12.87 -1.22 1.19
C ALA A 7 -13.19 -0.67 -0.21
N ASP A 8 -13.92 0.43 -0.29
CA ASP A 8 -14.29 1.06 -1.56
C ASP A 8 -13.10 1.69 -2.28
N ARG A 9 -12.04 2.06 -1.54
CA ARG A 9 -10.83 2.68 -2.09
C ARG A 9 -10.15 1.77 -3.11
N SER A 10 -9.91 0.52 -2.77
CA SER A 10 -9.27 -0.45 -3.66
C SER A 10 -10.04 -0.62 -4.97
N SER A 11 -11.38 -0.72 -4.88
CA SER A 11 -12.28 -0.84 -6.03
C SER A 11 -12.30 0.44 -6.89
N ALA A 12 -12.26 1.61 -6.25
CA ALA A 12 -12.22 2.90 -6.96
C ALA A 12 -10.89 3.06 -7.72
N ILE A 13 -9.77 2.77 -7.05
CA ILE A 13 -8.43 2.84 -7.67
C ILE A 13 -8.31 1.80 -8.78
N ALA A 14 -8.83 0.59 -8.60
CA ALA A 14 -8.82 -0.44 -9.63
C ALA A 14 -9.56 0.02 -10.89
N ARG A 15 -10.76 0.62 -10.75
CA ARG A 15 -11.50 1.18 -11.89
C ARG A 15 -10.76 2.34 -12.55
N TRP A 16 -10.29 3.30 -11.75
CA TRP A 16 -9.57 4.47 -12.26
C TRP A 16 -8.28 4.06 -12.97
N SER A 17 -7.51 3.11 -12.44
CA SER A 17 -6.26 2.65 -13.04
C SER A 17 -6.43 2.05 -14.44
N GLN A 18 -7.63 1.68 -14.85
CA GLN A 18 -7.95 1.16 -16.19
C GLN A 18 -8.43 2.24 -17.16
N THR A 19 -8.48 3.50 -16.73
CA THR A 19 -8.89 4.62 -17.60
C THR A 19 -7.68 5.25 -18.29
N SER A 20 -7.93 6.01 -19.37
CA SER A 20 -6.91 6.82 -20.07
C SER A 20 -6.27 7.86 -19.14
N ASP A 21 -6.98 8.36 -18.15
CA ASP A 21 -6.44 9.36 -17.20
C ASP A 21 -5.24 8.84 -16.43
N SER A 22 -5.25 7.54 -16.07
CA SER A 22 -4.13 6.90 -15.38
C SER A 22 -2.86 6.81 -16.26
N GLU A 23 -2.98 6.95 -17.58
CA GLU A 23 -1.86 6.92 -18.54
C GLU A 23 -1.18 8.27 -18.70
N THR A 24 -1.77 9.34 -18.19
CA THR A 24 -1.23 10.70 -18.35
C THR A 24 0.01 10.95 -17.48
N CYS A 25 0.22 10.13 -16.46
CA CYS A 25 1.35 10.23 -15.52
C CYS A 25 2.18 8.96 -15.54
N SER A 26 3.49 9.09 -15.38
CA SER A 26 4.39 7.94 -15.25
C SER A 26 4.29 7.27 -13.87
N HIS A 27 4.05 8.08 -12.83
CA HIS A 27 3.96 7.63 -11.44
C HIS A 27 2.71 8.16 -10.77
N ILE A 28 2.21 7.38 -9.83
CA ILE A 28 1.05 7.68 -9.00
C ILE A 28 1.49 7.71 -7.54
N VAL A 29 1.10 8.75 -6.83
CA VAL A 29 1.24 8.84 -5.38
C VAL A 29 -0.11 8.53 -4.75
N MET A 30 -0.22 7.41 -4.06
CA MET A 30 -1.41 7.05 -3.30
C MET A 30 -1.32 7.67 -1.90
N LEU A 31 -2.35 8.43 -1.52
CA LEU A 31 -2.45 9.14 -0.25
C LEU A 31 -3.78 8.86 0.43
N GLU A 32 -3.87 9.18 1.71
CA GLU A 32 -5.11 9.24 2.48
C GLU A 32 -5.53 10.70 2.74
N THR A 33 -6.76 10.88 3.21
CA THR A 33 -7.33 12.22 3.42
C THR A 33 -6.72 12.97 4.60
N ASP A 34 -6.03 12.28 5.48
CA ASP A 34 -5.25 12.80 6.62
C ASP A 34 -3.75 12.99 6.30
N HIS A 35 -3.37 12.79 5.04
CA HIS A 35 -2.04 13.12 4.55
C HIS A 35 -2.00 14.52 3.94
N VAL A 36 -0.98 15.32 4.30
CA VAL A 36 -0.74 16.65 3.74
C VAL A 36 0.62 16.70 3.09
N ILE A 37 0.64 17.09 1.81
CA ILE A 37 1.90 17.34 1.08
C ILE A 37 2.43 18.71 1.52
N VAL A 38 3.61 18.76 2.11
CA VAL A 38 4.21 19.98 2.67
C VAL A 38 5.39 20.51 1.88
N LYS A 39 5.94 19.71 0.96
CA LYS A 39 6.96 20.13 0.00
C LYS A 39 6.93 19.24 -1.24
N SER A 40 7.64 19.63 -2.30
CA SER A 40 7.74 18.81 -3.51
C SER A 40 8.38 17.46 -3.21
N PRO A 41 7.82 16.34 -3.74
CA PRO A 41 8.44 15.04 -3.64
C PRO A 41 9.81 15.04 -4.36
N PRO A 42 10.83 14.35 -3.79
CA PRO A 42 12.13 14.23 -4.46
C PRO A 42 12.05 13.25 -5.63
N GLU A 43 12.83 13.49 -6.68
CA GLU A 43 12.87 12.59 -7.85
C GLU A 43 13.35 11.17 -7.50
N SER A 44 14.13 11.02 -6.44
CA SER A 44 14.69 9.73 -6.01
C SER A 44 13.65 8.68 -5.60
N ILE A 45 12.39 9.09 -5.37
CA ILE A 45 11.28 8.16 -5.08
C ILE A 45 10.56 7.67 -6.34
N LEU A 46 10.87 8.23 -7.51
CA LEU A 46 10.31 7.82 -8.80
C LEU A 46 11.08 6.59 -9.31
N LEU A 47 10.75 5.43 -8.80
CA LEU A 47 11.42 4.17 -9.11
C LEU A 47 10.94 3.58 -10.44
N PRO A 48 11.78 2.81 -11.15
CA PRO A 48 11.40 2.17 -12.42
C PRO A 48 10.30 1.12 -12.23
N PRO A 49 9.64 0.67 -13.31
CA PRO A 49 8.68 -0.43 -13.27
C PRO A 49 9.21 -1.67 -12.52
N GLY A 50 8.32 -2.33 -11.79
CA GLY A 50 8.66 -3.44 -10.90
C GLY A 50 9.15 -3.00 -9.52
N GLN A 51 9.19 -1.69 -9.26
CA GLN A 51 9.59 -1.11 -7.98
C GLN A 51 8.60 -0.04 -7.52
N ALA A 52 8.45 0.08 -6.21
CA ALA A 52 7.63 1.11 -5.57
C ALA A 52 8.35 1.69 -4.36
N TYR A 53 7.98 2.89 -3.96
CA TYR A 53 8.47 3.52 -2.73
C TYR A 53 7.29 3.69 -1.76
N GLY A 54 7.52 3.37 -0.48
CA GLY A 54 6.45 3.43 0.52
C GLY A 54 6.96 3.83 1.90
N PHE A 55 6.05 3.84 2.86
CA PHE A 55 6.35 4.05 4.28
C PHE A 55 6.25 2.72 5.03
N GLU A 56 7.20 2.43 5.90
CA GLU A 56 7.19 1.20 6.70
C GLU A 56 6.24 1.32 7.89
N PHE A 57 5.24 0.46 7.92
CA PHE A 57 4.36 0.32 9.09
C PHE A 57 4.78 -0.89 9.92
N THR A 58 5.35 -0.64 11.09
CA THR A 58 5.90 -1.69 11.97
C THR A 58 4.85 -2.65 12.51
N TYR A 59 3.57 -2.26 12.50
CA TYR A 59 2.45 -3.10 12.91
C TYR A 59 1.96 -4.07 11.82
N ILE A 60 2.41 -3.93 10.57
CA ILE A 60 2.12 -4.89 9.51
C ILE A 60 2.89 -6.19 9.76
N ASN A 61 2.17 -7.27 9.99
CA ASN A 61 2.74 -8.60 10.14
C ASN A 61 2.63 -9.40 8.84
N VAL A 62 3.67 -9.39 8.02
CA VAL A 62 3.71 -10.10 6.73
C VAL A 62 3.49 -11.62 6.83
N ASN A 63 3.61 -12.18 8.03
CA ASN A 63 3.35 -13.58 8.32
C ASN A 63 2.06 -13.79 9.13
N HIS A 64 1.12 -12.84 9.07
CA HIS A 64 -0.14 -12.93 9.81
C HIS A 64 -0.84 -14.27 9.54
N PRO A 65 -1.13 -15.08 10.58
CA PRO A 65 -1.63 -16.46 10.39
C PRO A 65 -2.89 -16.54 9.54
N THR A 66 -3.81 -15.60 9.73
CA THR A 66 -5.06 -15.54 8.95
C THR A 66 -4.80 -15.24 7.49
N MET A 67 -3.88 -14.30 7.18
CA MET A 67 -3.49 -14.01 5.80
C MET A 67 -2.87 -15.24 5.15
N ARG A 68 -1.91 -15.88 5.81
CA ARG A 68 -1.25 -17.08 5.28
C ARG A 68 -2.20 -18.26 5.07
N SER A 69 -3.19 -18.42 5.94
CA SER A 69 -4.20 -19.49 5.80
C SER A 69 -5.21 -19.17 4.69
N HIS A 70 -5.71 -17.93 4.65
CA HIS A 70 -6.76 -17.52 3.72
C HIS A 70 -6.26 -17.34 2.28
N PHE A 71 -4.99 -16.96 2.12
CA PHE A 71 -4.30 -16.74 0.85
C PHE A 71 -3.12 -17.71 0.66
N SER A 72 -3.29 -18.97 1.05
CA SER A 72 -2.20 -19.95 1.06
C SER A 72 -1.55 -20.17 -0.30
N GLU A 73 -2.32 -20.08 -1.37
CA GLU A 73 -1.83 -20.22 -2.75
C GLU A 73 -0.90 -19.07 -3.13
N GLU A 74 -1.29 -17.84 -2.80
CA GLU A 74 -0.53 -16.63 -3.09
C GLU A 74 0.75 -16.56 -2.25
N TYR A 75 0.69 -16.95 -0.98
CA TYR A 75 1.86 -17.01 -0.11
C TYR A 75 2.80 -18.16 -0.44
N GLY A 76 2.32 -19.20 -1.12
CA GLY A 76 3.11 -20.39 -1.44
C GLY A 76 4.28 -20.14 -2.39
N ASP A 77 4.22 -19.11 -3.22
CA ASP A 77 5.26 -18.80 -4.20
C ASP A 77 6.36 -17.91 -3.60
N LYS A 78 7.35 -18.56 -2.99
CA LYS A 78 8.52 -17.89 -2.41
C LYS A 78 9.46 -17.25 -3.45
N SER A 79 9.26 -17.54 -4.74
CA SER A 79 10.10 -16.98 -5.81
C SER A 79 9.80 -15.52 -6.10
N LYS A 80 8.63 -15.02 -5.72
CA LYS A 80 8.17 -13.64 -6.00
C LYS A 80 8.84 -12.56 -5.13
N GLY A 81 9.53 -12.94 -4.07
CA GLY A 81 10.26 -12.01 -3.22
C GLY A 81 9.68 -11.83 -1.82
N ILE A 82 9.88 -10.65 -1.24
CA ILE A 82 9.49 -10.31 0.13
C ILE A 82 8.19 -9.51 0.10
N ILE A 83 7.22 -9.91 0.92
CA ILE A 83 6.00 -9.13 1.12
C ILE A 83 6.36 -7.81 1.81
N PRO A 84 5.96 -6.65 1.24
CA PRO A 84 6.25 -5.36 1.85
C PRO A 84 5.49 -5.15 3.17
N ARG A 85 5.95 -4.22 3.98
CA ARG A 85 5.30 -3.79 5.24
C ARG A 85 4.82 -2.34 5.14
N THR A 86 4.21 -1.99 4.02
CA THR A 86 3.88 -0.60 3.71
C THR A 86 2.39 -0.35 3.61
N GLY A 87 1.60 -1.35 3.22
CA GLY A 87 0.24 -1.08 2.78
C GLY A 87 0.21 -0.18 1.54
N ASN A 88 -0.93 0.41 1.28
CA ASN A 88 -1.24 1.15 0.05
C ASN A 88 -1.03 2.66 0.15
N SER A 89 -0.68 3.21 1.33
CA SER A 89 -0.64 4.67 1.55
C SER A 89 0.26 5.06 2.74
N PRO A 90 1.25 5.96 2.56
CA PRO A 90 1.63 6.52 1.27
C PRO A 90 2.44 5.52 0.44
N THR A 91 2.17 5.48 -0.86
CA THR A 91 2.94 4.67 -1.80
C THR A 91 3.14 5.42 -3.10
N VAL A 92 4.35 5.37 -3.67
CA VAL A 92 4.69 5.88 -4.99
C VAL A 92 4.99 4.69 -5.88
N ILE A 93 4.22 4.52 -6.94
CA ILE A 93 4.29 3.38 -7.84
C ILE A 93 4.11 3.86 -9.29
N THR A 94 4.68 3.15 -10.28
CA THR A 94 4.41 3.49 -11.67
C THR A 94 2.94 3.24 -12.02
N ALA A 95 2.39 4.04 -12.93
CA ALA A 95 1.02 3.84 -13.41
C ALA A 95 0.84 2.45 -14.05
N GLU A 96 1.88 1.96 -14.74
CA GLU A 96 1.88 0.61 -15.34
C GLU A 96 1.74 -0.49 -14.28
N ASP A 97 2.50 -0.41 -13.19
CA ASP A 97 2.45 -1.42 -12.13
C ASP A 97 1.15 -1.31 -11.32
N LEU A 98 0.69 -0.08 -11.04
CA LEU A 98 -0.59 0.11 -10.35
C LEU A 98 -1.75 -0.51 -11.16
N ARG A 99 -1.71 -0.42 -12.48
CA ARG A 99 -2.71 -1.04 -13.36
C ARG A 99 -2.77 -2.56 -13.22
N LYS A 100 -1.65 -3.20 -12.91
CA LYS A 100 -1.58 -4.64 -12.64
C LYS A 100 -2.02 -4.97 -11.20
N VAL A 101 -1.52 -4.18 -10.23
CA VAL A 101 -1.72 -4.43 -8.80
C VAL A 101 -3.15 -4.10 -8.36
N ALA A 102 -3.74 -2.98 -8.81
CA ALA A 102 -4.98 -2.46 -8.25
C ALA A 102 -6.19 -3.40 -8.42
N PRO A 103 -6.41 -4.07 -9.58
CA PRO A 103 -7.49 -5.05 -9.69
C PRO A 103 -7.33 -6.24 -8.74
N LYS A 104 -6.10 -6.73 -8.56
CA LYS A 104 -5.81 -7.83 -7.66
C LYS A 104 -5.94 -7.41 -6.19
N TRP A 105 -5.54 -6.20 -5.86
CA TRP A 105 -5.77 -5.61 -4.55
C TRP A 105 -7.28 -5.54 -4.22
N ALA A 106 -8.11 -5.03 -5.14
CA ALA A 106 -9.56 -4.99 -4.95
C ALA A 106 -10.16 -6.39 -4.78
N GLU A 107 -9.71 -7.39 -5.57
CA GLU A 107 -10.10 -8.79 -5.40
C GLU A 107 -9.75 -9.31 -4.00
N PHE A 108 -8.53 -9.06 -3.52
CA PHE A 108 -8.08 -9.52 -2.21
C PHE A 108 -8.85 -8.84 -1.07
N VAL A 109 -9.12 -7.53 -1.16
CA VAL A 109 -9.98 -6.85 -0.19
C VAL A 109 -11.35 -7.51 -0.14
N ALA A 110 -11.99 -7.75 -1.28
CA ALA A 110 -13.29 -8.43 -1.35
C ALA A 110 -13.25 -9.83 -0.70
N ARG A 111 -12.17 -10.59 -0.90
CA ARG A 111 -11.98 -11.90 -0.26
C ARG A 111 -11.81 -11.81 1.27
N THR A 112 -11.28 -10.70 1.81
CA THR A 112 -11.16 -10.52 3.26
C THR A 112 -12.46 -10.12 3.94
N GLU A 113 -13.47 -9.71 3.20
CA GLU A 113 -14.80 -9.39 3.74
C GLU A 113 -15.60 -10.64 4.12
N GLN A 114 -15.23 -11.80 3.62
CA GLN A 114 -15.80 -13.11 3.95
C GLN A 114 -14.70 -14.18 3.95
N PRO A 115 -14.68 -15.12 4.90
CA PRO A 115 -15.61 -15.31 6.02
C PRO A 115 -15.41 -14.32 7.16
N GLU A 116 -16.41 -14.21 8.03
CA GLU A 116 -16.45 -13.25 9.15
C GLU A 116 -15.27 -13.38 10.13
N ASN A 117 -14.72 -14.58 10.33
CA ASN A 117 -13.53 -14.78 11.16
C ASN A 117 -12.28 -14.13 10.54
N VAL A 118 -12.14 -14.11 9.21
CA VAL A 118 -11.05 -13.40 8.51
C VAL A 118 -11.20 -11.91 8.72
N LYS A 119 -12.41 -11.38 8.46
CA LYS A 119 -12.75 -9.98 8.69
C LYS A 119 -12.40 -9.52 10.10
N LYS A 120 -12.83 -10.25 11.12
CA LYS A 120 -12.55 -9.94 12.53
C LYS A 120 -11.07 -10.01 12.87
N SER A 121 -10.37 -11.02 12.35
CA SER A 121 -8.95 -11.24 12.65
C SER A 121 -8.04 -10.16 12.05
N LEU A 122 -8.34 -9.69 10.85
CA LEU A 122 -7.54 -8.68 10.15
C LEU A 122 -7.94 -7.25 10.53
N GLY A 123 -9.17 -7.06 10.99
CA GLY A 123 -9.68 -5.75 11.44
C GLY A 123 -9.61 -4.69 10.35
N TRP A 124 -9.21 -3.48 10.72
CA TRP A 124 -9.09 -2.34 9.80
C TRP A 124 -7.85 -2.44 8.89
N LEU A 125 -6.89 -3.32 9.18
CA LEU A 125 -5.68 -3.48 8.38
C LEU A 125 -5.87 -4.31 7.11
N ARG A 126 -7.04 -4.89 6.87
CA ARG A 126 -7.23 -5.84 5.77
C ARG A 126 -7.01 -5.23 4.37
N ASP A 127 -7.28 -3.93 4.20
CA ASP A 127 -6.99 -3.19 2.98
C ASP A 127 -5.47 -3.10 2.71
N MET A 128 -4.70 -2.82 3.76
CA MET A 128 -3.23 -2.74 3.69
C MET A 128 -2.61 -4.12 3.42
N TYR A 129 -3.04 -5.15 4.14
CA TYR A 129 -2.60 -6.52 3.89
C TYR A 129 -2.90 -7.00 2.47
N ALA A 130 -4.09 -6.66 1.96
CA ALA A 130 -4.49 -7.01 0.61
C ALA A 130 -3.60 -6.34 -0.44
N TYR A 131 -3.24 -5.06 -0.24
CA TYR A 131 -2.30 -4.36 -1.11
C TYR A 131 -0.91 -5.02 -1.08
N ASP A 132 -0.37 -5.26 0.11
CA ASP A 132 0.96 -5.86 0.27
C ASP A 132 1.04 -7.22 -0.43
N LEU A 133 0.00 -8.04 -0.29
CA LEU A 133 -0.08 -9.32 -0.96
C LEU A 133 -0.23 -9.18 -2.48
N ALA A 134 -1.02 -8.23 -2.96
CA ALA A 134 -1.18 -7.99 -4.39
C ALA A 134 0.14 -7.53 -5.02
N ALA A 135 0.84 -6.60 -4.38
CA ALA A 135 2.18 -6.18 -4.81
C ALA A 135 3.17 -7.34 -4.84
N PHE A 136 3.16 -8.20 -3.83
CA PHE A 136 3.97 -9.41 -3.77
C PHE A 136 3.68 -10.37 -4.93
N VAL A 137 2.40 -10.62 -5.23
CA VAL A 137 1.97 -11.50 -6.35
C VAL A 137 2.53 -11.03 -7.68
N PHE A 138 2.59 -9.73 -7.92
CA PHE A 138 3.18 -9.15 -9.14
C PHE A 138 4.69 -8.91 -9.06
N GLY A 139 5.34 -9.28 -7.95
CA GLY A 139 6.78 -9.13 -7.77
C GLY A 139 7.25 -7.68 -7.66
N ILE A 140 6.38 -6.76 -7.25
CA ILE A 140 6.75 -5.36 -7.03
C ILE A 140 7.62 -5.25 -5.78
N LYS A 141 8.85 -4.78 -5.96
CA LYS A 141 9.82 -4.58 -4.88
C LYS A 141 9.62 -3.20 -4.26
N HIS A 142 9.35 -3.16 -2.96
CA HIS A 142 9.22 -1.90 -2.24
C HIS A 142 10.53 -1.48 -1.59
N THR A 143 10.92 -0.22 -1.80
CA THR A 143 11.84 0.51 -0.95
C THR A 143 10.99 1.28 0.07
N PHE A 144 11.23 1.08 1.36
CA PHE A 144 10.43 1.72 2.41
C PHE A 144 11.27 2.03 3.63
N TYR A 145 10.93 3.13 4.28
CA TYR A 145 11.54 3.61 5.51
C TYR A 145 10.43 4.04 6.47
N GLY A 146 10.61 3.72 7.75
CA GLY A 146 9.67 4.09 8.80
C GLY A 146 9.91 5.50 9.36
N ALA A 147 9.15 5.83 10.38
CA ALA A 147 9.25 7.08 11.12
C ALA A 147 10.68 7.37 11.60
N GLY A 148 11.09 8.64 11.61
CA GLY A 148 12.40 9.10 12.06
C GLY A 148 13.58 8.75 11.16
N LYS A 149 13.36 8.15 9.98
CA LYS A 149 14.42 7.88 9.01
C LYS A 149 14.59 9.05 8.04
N PRO A 150 15.84 9.46 7.72
CA PRO A 150 16.07 10.57 6.79
C PRO A 150 15.44 10.37 5.40
N GLU A 151 15.33 9.12 4.96
CA GLU A 151 14.77 8.72 3.68
C GLU A 151 13.26 8.52 3.72
N SER A 152 12.63 8.62 4.89
CA SER A 152 11.18 8.47 5.02
C SER A 152 10.43 9.51 4.19
N ILE A 153 9.40 9.06 3.47
CA ILE A 153 8.53 9.95 2.67
C ILE A 153 7.45 10.63 3.51
N MET A 154 7.23 10.13 4.73
CA MET A 154 6.19 10.61 5.63
C MET A 154 6.72 10.82 7.03
N ALA A 155 6.29 11.88 7.67
CA ALA A 155 6.46 12.14 9.10
C ALA A 155 5.11 12.06 9.82
N GLN A 156 5.11 11.51 11.03
CA GLN A 156 3.91 11.30 11.87
C GLN A 156 4.05 12.04 13.22
N PRO A 157 3.74 13.34 13.29
CA PRO A 157 3.71 14.05 14.57
C PRO A 157 2.63 13.45 15.51
N PRO A 158 2.85 13.40 16.84
CA PRO A 158 4.03 13.92 17.54
C PRO A 158 5.21 12.92 17.64
N ALA A 159 5.10 11.74 17.03
CA ALA A 159 6.18 10.73 17.10
C ALA A 159 7.44 11.19 16.36
N ASP A 160 7.27 11.90 15.23
CA ASP A 160 8.35 12.57 14.52
C ASP A 160 8.33 14.07 14.88
N GLU A 161 9.37 14.58 15.58
CA GLU A 161 9.50 15.97 15.96
C GLU A 161 9.96 16.85 14.78
N GLU A 162 10.61 16.27 13.78
CA GLU A 162 11.15 16.97 12.62
C GLU A 162 10.66 16.33 11.31
N LEU A 163 10.44 17.17 10.31
CA LEU A 163 10.02 16.70 8.98
C LEU A 163 11.12 15.87 8.28
N GLY A 164 12.40 16.18 8.53
CA GLY A 164 13.52 15.50 7.87
C GLY A 164 13.41 15.50 6.35
N GLY A 165 13.57 14.33 5.74
CA GLY A 165 13.39 14.09 4.31
C GLY A 165 11.93 14.01 3.85
N ALA A 166 10.99 13.78 4.77
CA ALA A 166 9.57 13.56 4.45
C ALA A 166 8.94 14.75 3.72
N PHE A 167 8.12 14.47 2.72
CA PHE A 167 7.32 15.48 2.00
C PHE A 167 5.82 15.39 2.33
N ILE A 168 5.45 14.39 3.13
CA ILE A 168 4.09 14.15 3.61
C ILE A 168 4.07 14.28 5.14
N LEU A 169 3.06 14.96 5.67
CA LEU A 169 2.67 14.87 7.08
C LEU A 169 1.42 14.02 7.19
N HIS A 170 1.42 13.09 8.13
CA HIS A 170 0.26 12.29 8.50
C HIS A 170 -0.29 12.78 9.84
N TYR A 171 -1.52 13.27 9.82
CA TYR A 171 -2.24 13.69 11.02
C TYR A 171 -3.06 12.51 11.56
N THR A 172 -2.62 11.95 12.68
CA THR A 172 -3.33 10.86 13.38
C THR A 172 -4.03 11.38 14.63
#